data_ac85bed41f3b8fc99b9f5447ffc853c4
#
_entry.id   ac85bed41f3b8fc99b9f5447ffc853c4
#
_cell.length_a   1.000
_cell.length_b   1.000
_cell.length_c   1.000
_cell.angle_alpha   90.00
_cell.angle_beta   90.00
_cell.angle_gamma   90.00
#
_symmetry.space_group_name_H-M   'P 1'
#
loop_
_entity.id
_entity.type
_entity.pdbx_description
1 polymer ?
#
loop_
_entity_poly.entity_id
_entity_poly.type
_entity_poly.pdbx_seq_one_letter_code
_entity_poly.pdbx_strand_id
1 'polypeptide(L)'
;LTPKSILEFLNKDGNILLALSGKASTSSAVSSLLLEIDIHLSNDRSSVVVDHFNYDTVSAAEKHDVLLLQRPGPLRPDVKAFFDGEGILALPRVAPQTLGSDSALVAPILRAPATAYAYNPKEEMPSAEDIEGTGSQLNVVSAMQARNSARFTVLGSVEALEDQWFSASVKAPGGKKTPTVNREFAKQLTAWTFKETGVLKVGKIEHHLATEGEVATEDLNPKIYRIKNETVRNSDSQSHACSITNCSV
;
A
#
# COMPACT_ATOMS: atom_id res chain seq x y z
N LEU A 1 16.11 -18.11 3.88
CA LEU A 1 16.04 -16.75 3.32
C LEU A 1 16.89 -15.82 4.19
N THR A 2 17.82 -15.08 3.60
CA THR A 2 18.61 -14.05 4.26
C THR A 2 18.16 -12.68 3.79
N PRO A 3 18.33 -11.60 4.58
CA PRO A 3 18.04 -10.25 4.12
C PRO A 3 18.72 -9.92 2.79
N LYS A 4 19.99 -10.33 2.63
CA LYS A 4 20.75 -10.14 1.39
C LYS A 4 20.08 -10.78 0.17
N SER A 5 19.60 -12.03 0.27
CA SER A 5 18.94 -12.70 -0.86
C SER A 5 17.64 -12.05 -1.27
N ILE A 6 16.92 -11.43 -0.32
CA ILE A 6 15.69 -10.68 -0.58
C ILE A 6 16.00 -9.34 -1.26
N LEU A 7 17.03 -8.63 -0.79
CA LEU A 7 17.49 -7.39 -1.45
C LEU A 7 18.00 -7.65 -2.87
N GLU A 8 18.70 -8.76 -3.09
CA GLU A 8 19.12 -9.18 -4.44
C GLU A 8 17.93 -9.48 -5.35
N PHE A 9 16.84 -10.05 -4.81
CA PHE A 9 15.59 -10.27 -5.55
C PHE A 9 14.90 -8.96 -5.93
N LEU A 10 14.84 -8.01 -5.00
CA LEU A 10 14.31 -6.66 -5.28
C LEU A 10 15.16 -5.92 -6.32
N ASN A 11 16.48 -6.04 -6.25
CA ASN A 11 17.40 -5.45 -7.22
C ASN A 11 17.26 -6.02 -8.64
N LYS A 12 16.66 -7.21 -8.76
CA LYS A 12 16.29 -7.86 -10.03
C LYS A 12 14.81 -7.63 -10.41
N ASP A 13 14.25 -6.51 -9.99
CA ASP A 13 12.86 -6.10 -10.24
C ASP A 13 11.77 -7.01 -9.62
N GLY A 14 12.15 -7.83 -8.65
CA GLY A 14 11.21 -8.68 -7.91
C GLY A 14 10.25 -7.86 -7.05
N ASN A 15 9.00 -8.31 -6.92
CA ASN A 15 8.02 -7.67 -6.06
C ASN A 15 7.66 -8.60 -4.91
N ILE A 16 7.46 -8.06 -3.72
CA ILE A 16 7.24 -8.83 -2.50
C ILE A 16 6.03 -8.28 -1.74
N LEU A 17 5.12 -9.16 -1.35
CA LEU A 17 4.12 -8.92 -0.33
C LEU A 17 4.49 -9.74 0.90
N LEU A 18 4.83 -9.06 1.98
CA LEU A 18 5.09 -9.65 3.28
C LEU A 18 3.88 -9.43 4.18
N ALA A 19 3.26 -10.50 4.66
CA ALA A 19 2.18 -10.42 5.63
C ALA A 19 2.67 -10.91 7.00
N LEU A 20 2.47 -10.09 8.01
CA LEU A 20 2.84 -10.36 9.41
C LEU A 20 1.62 -10.82 10.20
N SER A 21 1.84 -11.38 11.37
CA SER A 21 0.78 -11.74 12.32
C SER A 21 1.19 -11.40 13.74
N GLY A 22 0.29 -10.79 14.50
CA GLY A 22 0.45 -10.61 15.93
C GLY A 22 0.30 -11.88 16.77
N LYS A 23 -0.10 -13.03 16.15
CA LYS A 23 -0.16 -14.33 16.86
C LYS A 23 1.21 -14.95 17.10
N ALA A 24 2.14 -14.69 16.21
CA ALA A 24 3.47 -15.28 16.22
C ALA A 24 4.54 -14.19 16.22
N SER A 25 5.57 -14.39 17.01
CA SER A 25 6.72 -13.48 17.01
C SER A 25 7.41 -13.48 15.65
N THR A 26 7.62 -12.32 15.10
CA THR A 26 8.35 -12.15 13.83
C THR A 26 9.81 -12.58 13.99
N SER A 27 10.34 -13.32 13.04
CA SER A 27 11.74 -13.78 13.08
C SER A 27 12.73 -12.62 13.02
N SER A 28 13.90 -12.77 13.66
CA SER A 28 14.95 -11.75 13.64
C SER A 28 15.42 -11.41 12.22
N ALA A 29 15.45 -12.38 11.31
CA ALA A 29 15.84 -12.16 9.92
C ALA A 29 14.85 -11.25 9.18
N VAL A 30 13.55 -11.40 9.43
CA VAL A 30 12.52 -10.53 8.87
C VAL A 30 12.60 -9.14 9.50
N SER A 31 12.78 -9.05 10.81
CA SER A 31 12.94 -7.74 11.48
C SER A 31 14.17 -6.98 10.99
N SER A 32 15.30 -7.67 10.79
CA SER A 32 16.51 -7.06 10.22
C SER A 32 16.29 -6.60 8.78
N LEU A 33 15.57 -7.39 7.96
CA LEU A 33 15.23 -6.97 6.60
C LEU A 33 14.37 -5.71 6.59
N LEU A 34 13.35 -5.66 7.44
CA LEU A 34 12.45 -4.51 7.52
C LEU A 34 13.19 -3.26 7.99
N LEU A 35 14.11 -3.41 8.92
CA LEU A 35 14.97 -2.31 9.38
C LEU A 35 15.85 -1.76 8.24
N GLU A 36 16.39 -2.61 7.37
CA GLU A 36 17.17 -2.21 6.19
C GLU A 36 16.39 -1.34 5.20
N ILE A 37 15.07 -1.52 5.15
CA ILE A 37 14.17 -0.75 4.29
C ILE A 37 13.40 0.35 5.04
N ASP A 38 13.86 0.71 6.24
CA ASP A 38 13.32 1.79 7.08
C ASP A 38 11.88 1.55 7.59
N ILE A 39 11.51 0.28 7.77
CA ILE A 39 10.26 -0.15 8.42
C ILE A 39 10.63 -0.82 9.74
N HIS A 40 10.17 -0.23 10.83
CA HIS A 40 10.48 -0.66 12.18
C HIS A 40 9.30 -1.44 12.76
N LEU A 41 9.55 -2.62 13.28
CA LEU A 41 8.59 -3.34 14.10
C LEU A 41 8.80 -2.97 15.57
N SER A 42 7.77 -3.23 16.38
CA SER A 42 7.88 -3.15 17.82
C SER A 42 9.10 -3.95 18.36
N ASN A 43 9.76 -3.44 19.39
CA ASN A 43 10.86 -4.14 20.06
C ASN A 43 10.39 -5.49 20.59
N ASP A 44 9.19 -5.53 21.14
CA ASP A 44 8.49 -6.77 21.41
C ASP A 44 7.73 -7.24 20.16
N ARG A 45 8.31 -8.21 19.50
CA ARG A 45 7.77 -8.82 18.26
C ARG A 45 6.44 -9.55 18.44
N SER A 46 5.87 -9.54 19.64
CA SER A 46 4.56 -10.09 19.99
C SER A 46 3.50 -9.00 20.16
N SER A 47 3.89 -7.72 20.06
CA SER A 47 2.96 -6.61 20.18
C SER A 47 1.90 -6.62 19.09
N VAL A 48 0.69 -6.22 19.46
CA VAL A 48 -0.46 -6.06 18.56
C VAL A 48 -1.04 -4.66 18.69
N VAL A 49 -1.64 -4.20 17.61
CA VAL A 49 -2.42 -2.96 17.63
C VAL A 49 -3.82 -3.24 18.16
N VAL A 50 -4.25 -2.48 19.14
CA VAL A 50 -5.62 -2.52 19.68
C VAL A 50 -6.26 -1.15 19.63
N ASP A 51 -7.59 -1.14 19.55
CA ASP A 51 -8.38 0.08 19.61
C ASP A 51 -9.69 -0.20 20.35
N HIS A 52 -9.93 0.51 21.43
CA HIS A 52 -11.13 0.35 22.24
C HIS A 52 -12.37 1.04 21.67
N PHE A 53 -12.22 1.80 20.60
CA PHE A 53 -13.30 2.54 19.94
C PHE A 53 -13.63 1.99 18.54
N ASN A 54 -12.62 1.41 17.85
CA ASN A 54 -12.74 0.93 16.48
C ASN A 54 -12.39 -0.56 16.39
N TYR A 55 -13.14 -1.42 17.06
CA TYR A 55 -12.93 -2.86 17.08
C TYR A 55 -14.21 -3.63 16.73
N ASP A 56 -14.09 -4.91 16.39
CA ASP A 56 -15.25 -5.77 16.17
C ASP A 56 -15.79 -6.33 17.49
N THR A 57 -16.99 -5.93 17.86
CA THR A 57 -17.66 -6.36 19.09
C THR A 57 -18.12 -7.82 19.07
N VAL A 58 -18.08 -8.48 17.91
CA VAL A 58 -18.51 -9.88 17.76
C VAL A 58 -17.35 -10.85 18.00
N SER A 59 -16.22 -10.60 17.36
CA SER A 59 -15.07 -11.50 17.40
C SER A 59 -13.98 -11.08 18.41
N ALA A 60 -13.96 -9.84 18.83
CA ALA A 60 -12.91 -9.24 19.66
C ALA A 60 -13.44 -8.48 20.88
N ALA A 61 -14.57 -8.90 21.45
CA ALA A 61 -15.23 -8.23 22.57
C ALA A 61 -14.37 -8.07 23.83
N GLU A 62 -13.41 -8.97 24.06
CA GLU A 62 -12.55 -8.95 25.25
C GLU A 62 -11.19 -8.32 24.99
N LYS A 63 -10.61 -8.56 23.79
CA LYS A 63 -9.21 -8.21 23.49
C LYS A 63 -9.08 -6.93 22.65
N HIS A 64 -10.16 -6.52 21.98
CA HIS A 64 -10.19 -5.37 21.06
C HIS A 64 -9.07 -5.42 19.99
N ASP A 65 -8.64 -6.64 19.63
CA ASP A 65 -7.52 -6.92 18.73
C ASP A 65 -7.92 -7.14 17.25
N VAL A 66 -9.19 -6.92 16.93
CA VAL A 66 -9.69 -6.85 15.55
C VAL A 66 -10.01 -5.41 15.24
N LEU A 67 -9.07 -4.77 14.58
CA LEU A 67 -9.14 -3.35 14.23
C LEU A 67 -10.11 -3.15 13.06
N LEU A 68 -11.04 -2.21 13.21
CA LEU A 68 -11.95 -1.80 12.15
C LEU A 68 -11.52 -0.45 11.58
N LEU A 69 -11.23 -0.43 10.28
CA LEU A 69 -10.85 0.78 9.58
C LEU A 69 -11.87 1.10 8.49
N GLN A 70 -12.25 2.36 8.40
CA GLN A 70 -12.91 2.87 7.21
C GLN A 70 -11.90 2.85 6.06
N ARG A 71 -12.37 2.47 4.88
CA ARG A 71 -11.54 2.47 3.69
C ARG A 71 -11.08 3.90 3.41
N PRO A 72 -9.77 4.15 3.22
CA PRO A 72 -9.28 5.49 2.94
C PRO A 72 -9.80 5.98 1.59
N GLY A 73 -10.37 7.17 1.60
CA GLY A 73 -10.75 7.88 0.38
C GLY A 73 -9.54 8.41 -0.39
N PRO A 74 -9.74 8.98 -1.58
CA PRO A 74 -8.67 9.59 -2.35
C PRO A 74 -8.07 10.79 -1.60
N LEU A 75 -6.75 10.94 -1.67
CA LEU A 75 -6.03 12.08 -1.08
C LEU A 75 -6.40 13.40 -1.75
N ARG A 76 -6.78 13.35 -3.03
CA ARG A 76 -7.25 14.48 -3.84
C ARG A 76 -8.38 13.99 -4.76
N PRO A 77 -9.32 14.86 -5.15
CA PRO A 77 -10.43 14.50 -6.04
C PRO A 77 -9.99 14.01 -7.43
N ASP A 78 -8.81 14.44 -7.89
CA ASP A 78 -8.22 14.15 -9.19
C ASP A 78 -7.27 12.93 -9.17
N VAL A 79 -6.98 12.39 -8.00
CA VAL A 79 -6.08 11.24 -7.84
C VAL A 79 -6.89 10.05 -7.38
N LYS A 80 -6.84 8.94 -8.13
CA LYS A 80 -7.44 7.68 -7.69
C LYS A 80 -6.86 7.26 -6.34
N ALA A 81 -7.74 6.88 -5.42
CA ALA A 81 -7.31 6.27 -4.18
C ALA A 81 -6.53 4.99 -4.47
N PHE A 82 -5.56 4.66 -3.60
CA PHE A 82 -4.88 3.37 -3.63
C PHE A 82 -5.91 2.23 -3.51
N PHE A 83 -6.95 2.46 -2.71
CA PHE A 83 -8.09 1.57 -2.56
C PHE A 83 -9.36 2.27 -3.03
N ASP A 84 -10.06 1.68 -4.01
CA ASP A 84 -11.35 2.18 -4.51
C ASP A 84 -12.51 1.60 -3.70
N GLY A 85 -13.56 2.42 -3.52
CA GLY A 85 -14.83 2.04 -2.91
C GLY A 85 -14.94 2.39 -1.42
N GLU A 86 -16.12 2.18 -0.88
CA GLU A 86 -16.45 2.42 0.52
C GLU A 86 -16.62 1.10 1.28
N GLY A 87 -16.44 1.11 2.58
CA GLY A 87 -16.70 -0.04 3.43
C GLY A 87 -15.74 -0.16 4.61
N ILE A 88 -15.98 -1.17 5.43
CA ILE A 88 -15.20 -1.42 6.64
C ILE A 88 -14.21 -2.55 6.36
N LEU A 89 -12.95 -2.27 6.63
CA LEU A 89 -11.86 -3.23 6.60
C LEU A 89 -11.66 -3.79 8.02
N ALA A 90 -11.62 -5.10 8.16
CA ALA A 90 -11.32 -5.78 9.41
C ALA A 90 -9.90 -6.33 9.38
N LEU A 91 -9.10 -5.95 10.35
CA LEU A 91 -7.70 -6.33 10.46
C LEU A 91 -7.45 -6.99 11.82
N PRO A 92 -7.48 -8.32 11.88
CA PRO A 92 -7.23 -9.04 13.13
C PRO A 92 -5.76 -9.03 13.50
N ARG A 93 -5.47 -8.81 14.77
CA ARG A 93 -4.13 -8.98 15.38
C ARG A 93 -3.00 -8.38 14.56
N VAL A 94 -3.14 -7.09 14.29
CA VAL A 94 -2.18 -6.33 13.50
C VAL A 94 -0.85 -6.22 14.24
N ALA A 95 0.23 -6.67 13.61
CA ALA A 95 1.58 -6.37 14.04
C ALA A 95 1.89 -4.88 13.74
N PRO A 96 2.21 -4.06 14.75
CA PRO A 96 2.47 -2.64 14.58
C PRO A 96 3.74 -2.38 13.77
N GLN A 97 3.69 -1.37 12.92
CA GLN A 97 4.81 -0.90 12.12
C GLN A 97 4.97 0.61 12.33
N THR A 98 6.20 1.07 12.46
CA THR A 98 6.54 2.49 12.39
C THR A 98 7.51 2.71 11.24
N LEU A 99 7.48 3.88 10.62
CA LEU A 99 8.41 4.23 9.55
C LEU A 99 9.48 5.15 10.09
N GLY A 100 10.71 4.90 9.67
CA GLY A 100 11.79 5.85 9.88
C GLY A 100 11.64 7.09 9.00
N SER A 101 12.55 8.01 9.14
CA SER A 101 12.59 9.26 8.37
C SER A 101 13.67 9.27 7.28
N ASP A 102 14.46 8.21 7.20
CA ASP A 102 15.69 8.20 6.39
C ASP A 102 15.42 7.86 4.93
N SER A 103 14.34 7.13 4.66
CA SER A 103 14.01 6.71 3.30
C SER A 103 12.80 7.43 2.72
N ALA A 104 12.99 8.21 1.67
CA ALA A 104 11.91 8.79 0.87
C ALA A 104 11.17 7.76 -0.02
N LEU A 105 11.66 6.51 -0.07
CA LEU A 105 11.09 5.44 -0.89
C LEU A 105 9.99 4.65 -0.17
N VAL A 106 9.85 4.85 1.14
CA VAL A 106 8.86 4.16 1.99
C VAL A 106 7.71 5.09 2.31
N ALA A 107 6.50 4.58 2.22
CA ALA A 107 5.29 5.35 2.51
C ALA A 107 4.29 4.55 3.35
N PRO A 108 3.57 5.21 4.26
CA PRO A 108 2.44 4.62 4.95
C PRO A 108 1.25 4.54 3.98
N ILE A 109 0.74 3.33 3.76
CA ILE A 109 -0.44 3.13 2.91
C ILE A 109 -1.72 3.15 3.74
N LEU A 110 -1.68 2.53 4.90
CA LEU A 110 -2.80 2.51 5.84
C LEU A 110 -2.28 2.69 7.26
N ARG A 111 -2.80 3.68 7.96
CA ARG A 111 -2.44 3.99 9.35
C ARG A 111 -3.52 3.53 10.31
N ALA A 112 -3.12 3.27 11.55
CA ALA A 112 -4.06 3.01 12.62
C ALA A 112 -4.87 4.27 12.98
N PRO A 113 -6.07 4.12 13.55
CA PRO A 113 -6.84 5.24 14.09
C PRO A 113 -6.08 5.98 15.20
N ALA A 114 -6.44 7.23 15.43
CA ALA A 114 -5.82 8.05 16.48
C ALA A 114 -5.97 7.47 17.90
N THR A 115 -6.97 6.63 18.11
CA THR A 115 -7.28 5.96 19.39
C THR A 115 -6.56 4.64 19.59
N ALA A 116 -5.89 4.13 18.54
CA ALA A 116 -5.18 2.87 18.59
C ALA A 116 -3.83 3.00 19.31
N TYR A 117 -3.37 1.92 19.90
CA TYR A 117 -2.04 1.81 20.48
C TYR A 117 -1.50 0.39 20.33
N ALA A 118 -0.20 0.23 20.46
CA ALA A 118 0.48 -1.06 20.41
C ALA A 118 0.84 -1.54 21.81
N TYR A 119 0.52 -2.80 22.14
CA TYR A 119 0.93 -3.43 23.38
C TYR A 119 1.17 -4.92 23.21
N ASN A 120 1.87 -5.54 24.15
CA ASN A 120 2.07 -6.97 24.21
C ASN A 120 0.93 -7.66 24.96
N PRO A 121 0.08 -8.47 24.32
CA PRO A 121 -1.05 -9.13 24.99
C PRO A 121 -0.65 -10.23 25.99
N LYS A 122 0.64 -10.54 26.14
CA LYS A 122 1.18 -11.50 27.11
C LYS A 122 1.56 -10.84 28.43
N GLU A 123 1.63 -9.52 28.46
CA GLU A 123 1.94 -8.75 29.65
C GLU A 123 0.67 -8.35 30.39
N GLU A 124 0.71 -8.38 31.70
CA GLU A 124 -0.38 -7.92 32.55
C GLU A 124 -0.46 -6.39 32.47
N MET A 125 -1.59 -5.88 31.98
CA MET A 125 -1.98 -4.46 31.92
C MET A 125 -0.81 -3.50 31.64
N PRO A 126 -0.67 -3.00 30.41
CA PRO A 126 0.40 -2.07 30.09
C PRO A 126 0.30 -0.83 30.97
N SER A 127 1.39 -0.46 31.61
CA SER A 127 1.54 0.90 32.13
C SER A 127 1.61 1.87 30.95
N ALA A 128 1.35 3.15 31.17
CA ALA A 128 1.47 4.15 30.10
C ALA A 128 2.91 4.23 29.52
N GLU A 129 3.90 3.69 30.27
CA GLU A 129 5.30 3.63 29.87
C GLU A 129 5.62 2.45 28.94
N ASP A 130 4.77 1.42 28.91
CA ASP A 130 4.95 0.20 28.10
C ASP A 130 4.32 0.32 26.70
N ILE A 131 3.69 1.46 26.39
CA ILE A 131 3.08 1.72 25.10
C ILE A 131 4.15 2.07 24.07
N GLU A 132 4.43 1.18 23.13
CA GLU A 132 5.48 1.35 22.12
C GLU A 132 5.11 2.30 20.96
N GLY A 133 3.87 2.71 20.86
CA GLY A 133 3.40 3.64 19.83
C GLY A 133 1.91 3.86 19.89
N THR A 134 1.47 5.02 19.43
CA THR A 134 0.07 5.43 19.51
C THR A 134 -0.42 6.08 18.22
N GLY A 135 -1.70 5.90 17.94
CA GLY A 135 -2.44 6.61 16.91
C GLY A 135 -1.82 6.48 15.52
N SER A 136 -1.78 7.59 14.82
CA SER A 136 -1.31 7.65 13.42
C SER A 136 0.19 7.42 13.21
N GLN A 137 0.97 7.26 14.27
CA GLN A 137 2.36 6.81 14.18
C GLN A 137 2.43 5.32 13.80
N LEU A 138 1.41 4.54 14.17
CA LEU A 138 1.31 3.13 13.85
C LEU A 138 0.78 2.94 12.44
N ASN A 139 1.53 2.18 11.65
CA ASN A 139 1.11 1.79 10.31
C ASN A 139 0.64 0.33 10.32
N VAL A 140 -0.41 0.09 9.57
CA VAL A 140 -1.03 -1.23 9.39
C VAL A 140 -0.60 -1.84 8.06
N VAL A 141 -0.43 -0.98 7.06
CA VAL A 141 0.13 -1.31 5.75
C VAL A 141 1.17 -0.26 5.40
N SER A 142 2.37 -0.72 5.09
CA SER A 142 3.48 0.10 4.61
C SER A 142 3.95 -0.42 3.26
N ALA A 143 4.44 0.44 2.41
CA ALA A 143 4.99 0.04 1.13
C ALA A 143 6.26 0.82 0.79
N MET A 144 7.18 0.14 0.14
CA MET A 144 8.37 0.70 -0.46
C MET A 144 8.30 0.51 -1.97
N GLN A 145 8.69 1.52 -2.73
CA GLN A 145 8.98 1.40 -4.15
C GLN A 145 10.42 1.79 -4.41
N ALA A 146 11.22 0.82 -4.84
CA ALA A 146 12.62 1.02 -5.15
C ALA A 146 12.80 1.83 -6.46
N ARG A 147 14.00 2.36 -6.70
CA ARG A 147 14.32 3.16 -7.90
C ARG A 147 14.19 2.39 -9.22
N ASN A 148 14.37 1.08 -9.19
CA ASN A 148 14.09 0.16 -10.30
C ASN A 148 12.60 -0.20 -10.43
N SER A 149 11.72 0.47 -9.68
CA SER A 149 10.29 0.20 -9.60
C SER A 149 9.90 -1.13 -8.93
N ALA A 150 10.81 -1.88 -8.33
CA ALA A 150 10.47 -3.03 -7.50
C ALA A 150 9.64 -2.56 -6.29
N ARG A 151 8.64 -3.36 -5.90
CA ARG A 151 7.72 -3.02 -4.83
C ARG A 151 7.82 -4.02 -3.68
N PHE A 152 7.88 -3.47 -2.48
CA PHE A 152 7.84 -4.25 -1.25
C PHE A 152 6.70 -3.72 -0.38
N THR A 153 5.71 -4.56 -0.12
CA THR A 153 4.54 -4.20 0.69
C THR A 153 4.53 -5.03 1.97
N VAL A 154 4.29 -4.38 3.09
CA VAL A 154 4.16 -5.02 4.40
C VAL A 154 2.73 -4.84 4.90
N LEU A 155 2.03 -5.95 5.07
CA LEU A 155 0.71 -6.00 5.70
C LEU A 155 0.85 -6.49 7.14
N GLY A 156 0.35 -5.76 8.11
CA GLY A 156 0.44 -6.09 9.53
C GLY A 156 -0.44 -7.26 9.98
N SER A 157 -1.39 -7.70 9.15
CA SER A 157 -2.34 -8.77 9.51
C SER A 157 -2.49 -9.76 8.36
N VAL A 158 -1.83 -10.91 8.46
CA VAL A 158 -2.02 -12.01 7.49
C VAL A 158 -3.42 -12.58 7.57
N GLU A 159 -4.03 -12.59 8.74
CA GLU A 159 -5.38 -13.09 8.97
C GLU A 159 -6.43 -12.31 8.16
N ALA A 160 -6.18 -11.05 7.87
CA ALA A 160 -7.07 -10.23 7.03
C ALA A 160 -7.22 -10.77 5.59
N LEU A 161 -6.31 -11.65 5.15
CA LEU A 161 -6.34 -12.33 3.86
C LEU A 161 -6.98 -13.72 3.90
N GLU A 162 -7.48 -14.16 5.06
CA GLU A 162 -8.15 -15.45 5.19
C GLU A 162 -9.60 -15.38 4.69
N ASP A 163 -10.10 -16.48 4.13
CA ASP A 163 -11.46 -16.59 3.56
C ASP A 163 -12.56 -16.21 4.55
N GLN A 164 -12.35 -16.50 5.83
CA GLN A 164 -13.30 -16.13 6.88
C GLN A 164 -13.54 -14.62 6.94
N TRP A 165 -12.53 -13.79 6.70
CA TRP A 165 -12.64 -12.34 6.71
C TRP A 165 -13.11 -11.75 5.38
N PHE A 166 -13.03 -12.51 4.28
CA PHE A 166 -13.56 -12.11 2.98
C PHE A 166 -15.09 -12.12 2.92
N SER A 167 -15.71 -12.94 3.75
CA SER A 167 -17.18 -13.07 3.84
C SER A 167 -17.75 -12.66 5.20
N ALA A 168 -16.91 -12.16 6.11
CA ALA A 168 -17.32 -11.77 7.44
C ALA A 168 -18.26 -10.56 7.44
N SER A 169 -19.02 -10.44 8.52
CA SER A 169 -19.73 -9.22 8.87
C SER A 169 -19.34 -8.82 10.27
N VAL A 170 -18.89 -7.59 10.42
CA VAL A 170 -18.36 -7.00 11.64
C VAL A 170 -19.32 -5.98 12.23
N LYS A 171 -19.18 -5.68 13.50
CA LYS A 171 -19.99 -4.72 14.19
C LYS A 171 -19.11 -3.81 15.06
N ALA A 172 -18.97 -2.55 14.67
CA ALA A 172 -18.32 -1.54 15.50
C ALA A 172 -19.15 -1.25 16.77
N PRO A 173 -18.53 -0.75 17.86
CA PRO A 173 -19.25 -0.32 19.06
C PRO A 173 -20.36 0.66 18.72
N GLY A 174 -21.59 0.36 19.16
CA GLY A 174 -22.78 1.18 18.85
C GLY A 174 -23.26 1.14 17.38
N GLY A 175 -22.53 0.45 16.50
CA GLY A 175 -22.84 0.35 15.07
C GLY A 175 -23.79 -0.80 14.72
N LYS A 176 -24.12 -0.85 13.42
CA LYS A 176 -24.85 -1.98 12.81
C LYS A 176 -23.86 -3.02 12.28
N LYS A 177 -24.33 -4.27 12.13
CA LYS A 177 -23.56 -5.33 11.48
C LYS A 177 -23.38 -4.99 9.99
N THR A 178 -22.13 -4.94 9.54
CA THR A 178 -21.75 -4.52 8.18
C THR A 178 -20.81 -5.56 7.57
N PRO A 179 -20.97 -5.94 6.30
CA PRO A 179 -20.02 -6.84 5.63
C PRO A 179 -18.65 -6.17 5.50
N THR A 180 -17.59 -6.98 5.58
CA THR A 180 -16.22 -6.51 5.37
C THR A 180 -15.89 -6.34 3.89
N VAL A 181 -14.93 -5.46 3.60
CA VAL A 181 -14.39 -5.26 2.25
C VAL A 181 -12.99 -5.88 2.09
N ASN A 182 -12.65 -6.84 2.92
CA ASN A 182 -11.33 -7.46 2.95
C ASN A 182 -10.95 -8.12 1.63
N ARG A 183 -11.89 -8.76 0.94
CA ARG A 183 -11.65 -9.37 -0.38
C ARG A 183 -11.18 -8.34 -1.41
N GLU A 184 -11.88 -7.22 -1.48
CA GLU A 184 -11.54 -6.18 -2.44
C GLU A 184 -10.25 -5.46 -2.04
N PHE A 185 -10.03 -5.24 -0.75
CA PHE A 185 -8.76 -4.74 -0.21
C PHE A 185 -7.58 -5.65 -0.61
N ALA A 186 -7.69 -6.96 -0.37
CA ALA A 186 -6.65 -7.93 -0.73
C ALA A 186 -6.33 -7.90 -2.23
N LYS A 187 -7.36 -7.85 -3.08
CA LYS A 187 -7.23 -7.75 -4.53
C LYS A 187 -6.49 -6.48 -4.96
N GLN A 188 -6.85 -5.33 -4.40
CA GLN A 188 -6.22 -4.06 -4.74
C GLN A 188 -4.79 -3.97 -4.21
N LEU A 189 -4.52 -4.48 -3.01
CA LEU A 189 -3.19 -4.53 -2.42
C LEU A 189 -2.23 -5.39 -3.26
N THR A 190 -2.69 -6.58 -3.66
CA THR A 190 -1.90 -7.48 -4.50
C THR A 190 -1.71 -6.93 -5.91
N ALA A 191 -2.75 -6.36 -6.51
CA ALA A 191 -2.67 -5.73 -7.83
C ALA A 191 -1.64 -4.60 -7.89
N TRP A 192 -1.59 -3.78 -6.82
CA TRP A 192 -0.55 -2.75 -6.73
C TRP A 192 0.83 -3.38 -6.51
N THR A 193 0.98 -4.29 -5.55
CA THR A 193 2.27 -4.90 -5.21
C THR A 193 2.90 -5.60 -6.41
N PHE A 194 2.10 -6.34 -7.19
CA PHE A 194 2.60 -7.10 -8.35
C PHE A 194 2.50 -6.36 -9.69
N LYS A 195 2.37 -5.04 -9.64
CA LYS A 195 2.41 -4.16 -10.82
C LYS A 195 1.29 -4.41 -11.85
N GLU A 196 0.13 -4.88 -11.42
CA GLU A 196 -1.07 -4.90 -12.27
C GLU A 196 -1.67 -3.49 -12.39
N THR A 197 -1.57 -2.70 -11.31
CA THR A 197 -2.02 -1.31 -11.23
C THR A 197 -0.90 -0.37 -10.78
N GLY A 198 -1.12 0.94 -10.99
CA GLY A 198 -0.15 1.97 -10.58
C GLY A 198 1.17 1.89 -11.35
N VAL A 199 1.16 1.44 -12.58
CA VAL A 199 2.32 1.41 -13.49
C VAL A 199 1.99 2.26 -14.70
N LEU A 200 2.96 3.04 -15.13
CA LEU A 200 2.87 3.71 -16.42
C LEU A 200 3.03 2.64 -17.51
N LYS A 201 1.96 2.36 -18.23
CA LYS A 201 1.98 1.48 -19.39
C LYS A 201 2.00 2.37 -20.63
N VAL A 202 3.07 2.28 -21.40
CA VAL A 202 3.13 2.89 -22.72
C VAL A 202 2.57 1.88 -23.71
N GLY A 203 1.48 2.22 -24.37
CA GLY A 203 0.89 1.43 -25.44
C GLY A 203 1.67 1.55 -26.75
N LYS A 204 1.03 1.30 -27.87
CA LYS A 204 1.63 1.54 -29.19
C LYS A 204 1.93 3.05 -29.33
N ILE A 205 3.19 3.38 -29.53
CA ILE A 205 3.61 4.77 -29.77
C ILE A 205 3.51 5.02 -31.28
N GLU A 206 2.62 5.90 -31.68
CA GLU A 206 2.49 6.37 -33.05
C GLU A 206 2.89 7.84 -33.11
N HIS A 207 3.69 8.22 -34.06
CA HIS A 207 4.11 9.59 -34.27
C HIS A 207 4.07 9.93 -35.76
N HIS A 208 3.61 11.11 -36.08
CA HIS A 208 3.51 11.62 -37.44
C HIS A 208 3.71 13.13 -37.44
N LEU A 209 4.08 13.66 -38.61
CA LEU A 209 4.16 15.11 -38.81
C LEU A 209 2.74 15.69 -38.80
N ALA A 210 2.57 16.83 -38.13
CA ALA A 210 1.32 17.58 -38.17
C ALA A 210 1.28 18.45 -39.44
N THR A 211 0.95 17.84 -40.57
CA THR A 211 0.69 18.54 -41.81
C THR A 211 -0.78 18.91 -41.92
N GLU A 212 -1.11 20.15 -42.21
CA GLU A 212 -2.49 20.59 -42.39
C GLU A 212 -3.05 19.94 -43.67
N GLY A 213 -4.13 19.17 -43.52
CA GLY A 213 -4.93 18.67 -44.65
C GLY A 213 -4.58 17.28 -45.18
N GLU A 214 -3.56 16.61 -44.67
CA GLU A 214 -3.24 15.24 -45.07
C GLU A 214 -3.66 14.20 -44.03
N VAL A 215 -4.16 13.05 -44.50
CA VAL A 215 -4.38 11.87 -43.64
C VAL A 215 -3.03 11.41 -43.11
N ALA A 216 -2.88 11.40 -41.81
CA ALA A 216 -1.66 10.95 -41.15
C ALA A 216 -1.31 9.53 -41.59
N THR A 217 -0.22 9.37 -42.33
CA THR A 217 0.34 8.04 -42.63
C THR A 217 1.09 7.59 -41.38
N GLU A 218 0.71 6.41 -40.85
CA GLU A 218 1.42 5.81 -39.73
C GLU A 218 2.89 5.56 -40.10
N ASP A 219 3.78 6.20 -39.40
CA ASP A 219 5.21 6.01 -39.56
C ASP A 219 5.72 5.23 -38.35
N LEU A 220 5.97 3.95 -38.55
CA LEU A 220 6.39 3.00 -37.52
C LEU A 220 7.86 3.09 -37.15
N ASN A 221 8.64 3.88 -37.90
CA ASN A 221 10.06 4.02 -37.65
C ASN A 221 10.39 5.32 -36.89
N PRO A 222 11.25 5.28 -35.87
CA PRO A 222 11.68 6.50 -35.19
C PRO A 222 12.37 7.42 -36.18
N LYS A 223 11.82 8.59 -36.41
CA LYS A 223 12.40 9.64 -37.23
C LYS A 223 13.03 10.72 -36.36
N ILE A 224 14.04 11.39 -36.95
CA ILE A 224 14.62 12.58 -36.34
C ILE A 224 13.77 13.78 -36.82
N TYR A 225 13.08 14.41 -35.89
CA TYR A 225 12.29 15.63 -36.16
C TYR A 225 13.12 16.87 -35.89
N ARG A 226 12.98 17.90 -36.74
CA ARG A 226 13.67 19.17 -36.53
C ARG A 226 12.88 20.05 -35.56
N ILE A 227 13.51 20.43 -34.48
CA ILE A 227 12.94 21.39 -33.51
C ILE A 227 12.72 22.72 -34.22
N LYS A 228 11.52 23.29 -34.12
CA LYS A 228 11.01 24.57 -34.70
C LYS A 228 10.25 24.47 -36.02
N ASN A 229 10.50 23.49 -36.88
CA ASN A 229 9.87 23.41 -38.20
C ASN A 229 8.85 22.27 -38.33
N GLU A 230 8.84 21.37 -37.36
CA GLU A 230 8.00 20.17 -37.41
C GLU A 230 7.24 20.00 -36.09
N THR A 231 5.93 19.82 -36.18
CA THR A 231 5.09 19.55 -35.04
C THR A 231 4.73 18.05 -35.08
N VAL A 232 5.02 17.33 -34.01
CA VAL A 232 4.70 15.92 -33.86
C VAL A 232 3.45 15.77 -32.99
N ARG A 233 2.48 15.01 -33.47
CA ARG A 233 1.30 14.62 -32.66
C ARG A 233 1.43 13.15 -32.24
N ASN A 234 1.04 12.86 -31.04
CA ASN A 234 0.87 11.49 -30.56
C ASN A 234 -0.62 11.16 -30.61
N SER A 235 -0.99 10.13 -31.35
CA SER A 235 -2.37 9.70 -31.50
C SER A 235 -2.70 8.61 -30.51
N ASP A 236 -2.69 8.88 -29.21
CA ASP A 236 -3.37 8.00 -28.28
C ASP A 236 -4.79 8.52 -28.03
N SER A 237 -5.77 7.67 -28.29
CA SER A 237 -7.19 7.98 -28.36
C SER A 237 -7.87 8.30 -27.02
N GLN A 238 -7.14 8.85 -26.05
CA GLN A 238 -7.74 9.51 -24.88
C GLN A 238 -6.84 10.64 -24.38
N SER A 239 -7.13 11.87 -24.86
CA SER A 239 -6.88 13.16 -24.25
C SER A 239 -5.46 13.50 -23.77
N HIS A 240 -4.95 14.50 -24.38
CA HIS A 240 -3.91 15.49 -24.08
C HIS A 240 -2.73 15.43 -25.05
N ALA A 241 -2.80 16.27 -26.03
CA ALA A 241 -1.66 16.60 -26.90
C ALA A 241 -0.53 17.17 -26.04
N CYS A 242 0.54 16.40 -25.84
CA CYS A 242 1.78 16.91 -25.32
C CYS A 242 2.57 17.52 -26.48
N SER A 243 2.60 18.85 -26.55
CA SER A 243 3.51 19.56 -27.44
C SER A 243 4.92 19.45 -26.83
N ILE A 244 5.93 19.08 -27.65
CA ILE A 244 7.35 19.00 -27.23
C ILE A 244 7.90 20.31 -26.64
N THR A 245 7.19 21.43 -26.84
CA THR A 245 7.58 22.74 -26.29
C THR A 245 7.25 22.93 -24.81
N ASN A 246 6.49 22.02 -24.15
CA ASN A 246 6.01 22.19 -22.77
C ASN A 246 6.21 20.98 -21.87
N CYS A 247 7.01 20.00 -22.22
CA CYS A 247 7.44 18.94 -21.30
C CYS A 247 8.74 19.37 -20.61
N SER A 248 8.64 20.15 -19.54
CA SER A 248 9.72 20.26 -18.55
C SER A 248 9.68 19.06 -17.60
N VAL A 249 10.84 18.44 -17.45
CA VAL A 249 11.17 17.30 -16.57
C VAL A 249 10.88 17.64 -15.11
#